data_55ac4e559e2705c6bb8c38204701b6c1
#
_entry.id   55ac4e559e2705c6bb8c38204701b6c1
#
_cell.length_a   1.000
_cell.length_b   1.000
_cell.length_c   1.000
_cell.angle_alpha   90.00
_cell.angle_beta   90.00
_cell.angle_gamma   90.00
#
_symmetry.space_group_name_H-M   'P 1'
#
loop_
_entity.id
_entity.type
_entity.pdbx_description
1 polymer ?
#
loop_
_entity_poly.entity_id
_entity_poly.type
_entity_poly.pdbx_seq_one_letter_code
_entity_poly.pdbx_strand_id
1 'polypeptide(L)'
;SEIKKIIKSESGLIWIATLGQGLFVYNPQTDVLTQNSLQTSFVWDVCENNSGHIYASSLQEGLLCFDENGKFLQSYPLLSAGNNPDNYRINCLLDIRSDIWFGAGSNLLYCLNERTGNLDCYNASHLNFGAIRCLLNYSETELLVGTDNGLYLFDLHDKNFSRIDNPSDPRSLSDQSINAMMRDAEGGIWVLTNLGGVNYLAKPTKRFDYYPPVYRDGGVAAGKVVGPFCENAAGDIWVGTRDGLCFFDVSTHQLTAYPIGGGVDKKYDIRSLLLDGER
;
A
#
# COMPACT_ATOMS: atom_id res chain seq x y z
N SER A 1 7.49 -17.98 4.41
CA SER A 1 7.57 -16.63 3.84
C SER A 1 6.22 -15.95 3.92
N GLU A 2 6.22 -14.66 4.12
CA GLU A 2 5.01 -13.83 4.19
C GLU A 2 4.86 -13.09 2.85
N ILE A 3 3.69 -13.17 2.23
CA ILE A 3 3.36 -12.40 1.02
C ILE A 3 3.00 -10.98 1.46
N LYS A 4 3.63 -9.97 0.86
CA LYS A 4 3.40 -8.55 1.14
C LYS A 4 2.53 -7.87 0.11
N LYS A 5 2.77 -8.14 -1.15
CA LYS A 5 2.06 -7.53 -2.26
C LYS A 5 1.91 -8.52 -3.41
N ILE A 6 0.79 -8.45 -4.08
CA ILE A 6 0.54 -9.13 -5.35
C ILE A 6 0.00 -8.08 -6.32
N ILE A 7 0.55 -8.07 -7.53
CA ILE A 7 0.01 -7.26 -8.64
C ILE A 7 -0.11 -8.14 -9.89
N LYS A 8 -1.04 -7.79 -10.74
CA LYS A 8 -1.13 -8.31 -12.12
C LYS A 8 -0.68 -7.19 -13.06
N SER A 9 0.39 -7.45 -13.82
CA SER A 9 0.89 -6.50 -14.80
C SER A 9 0.00 -6.45 -16.05
N GLU A 10 0.14 -5.40 -16.85
CA GLU A 10 -0.54 -5.28 -18.15
C GLU A 10 -0.16 -6.41 -19.11
N SER A 11 1.07 -6.95 -19.00
CA SER A 11 1.50 -8.16 -19.73
C SER A 11 0.78 -9.44 -19.31
N GLY A 12 -0.03 -9.39 -18.22
CA GLY A 12 -0.76 -10.52 -17.66
C GLY A 12 0.02 -11.38 -16.68
N LEU A 13 1.28 -11.08 -16.41
CA LEU A 13 2.08 -11.74 -15.37
C LEU A 13 1.62 -11.31 -13.98
N ILE A 14 1.70 -12.24 -13.03
CA ILE A 14 1.41 -11.95 -11.62
C ILE A 14 2.73 -11.88 -10.84
N TRP A 15 2.98 -10.73 -10.23
CA TRP A 15 4.16 -10.46 -9.44
C TRP A 15 3.84 -10.57 -7.96
N ILE A 16 4.69 -11.29 -7.21
CA ILE A 16 4.46 -11.61 -5.81
C ILE A 16 5.68 -11.20 -4.99
N ALA A 17 5.52 -10.16 -4.19
CA ALA A 17 6.54 -9.69 -3.25
C ALA A 17 6.45 -10.45 -1.93
N THR A 18 7.58 -10.99 -1.44
CA THR A 18 7.60 -11.78 -0.21
C THR A 18 8.69 -11.34 0.77
N LEU A 19 8.44 -11.57 2.07
CA LEU A 19 9.47 -11.51 3.10
C LEU A 19 10.07 -12.92 3.30
N GLY A 20 11.35 -13.02 3.01
CA GLY A 20 12.16 -14.22 3.23
C GLY A 20 12.51 -15.02 1.97
N GLN A 21 11.79 -14.81 0.85
CA GLN A 21 12.07 -15.52 -0.43
C GLN A 21 12.14 -14.56 -1.64
N GLY A 22 12.02 -13.25 -1.43
CA GLY A 22 12.18 -12.27 -2.49
C GLY A 22 10.98 -12.12 -3.41
N LEU A 23 11.23 -11.97 -4.70
CA LEU A 23 10.22 -11.68 -5.73
C LEU A 23 9.96 -12.90 -6.60
N PHE A 24 8.68 -13.22 -6.79
CA PHE A 24 8.22 -14.27 -7.70
C PHE A 24 7.41 -13.68 -8.84
N VAL A 25 7.45 -14.36 -9.99
CA VAL A 25 6.65 -14.06 -11.18
C VAL A 25 5.90 -15.32 -11.57
N TYR A 26 4.59 -15.26 -11.60
CA TYR A 26 3.73 -16.34 -12.06
C TYR A 26 3.12 -15.98 -13.43
N ASN A 27 3.26 -16.88 -14.36
CA ASN A 27 2.64 -16.77 -15.68
C ASN A 27 1.38 -17.65 -15.74
N PRO A 28 0.16 -17.06 -15.75
CA PRO A 28 -1.09 -17.82 -15.77
C PRO A 28 -1.32 -18.60 -17.06
N GLN A 29 -0.67 -18.21 -18.18
CA GLN A 29 -0.85 -18.91 -19.47
C GLN A 29 -0.06 -20.21 -19.55
N THR A 30 1.12 -20.24 -18.90
CA THR A 30 2.00 -21.43 -18.90
C THR A 30 1.95 -22.22 -17.59
N ASP A 31 1.24 -21.71 -16.59
CA ASP A 31 1.17 -22.24 -15.22
C ASP A 31 2.56 -22.39 -14.56
N VAL A 32 3.47 -21.44 -14.85
CA VAL A 32 4.85 -21.48 -14.35
C VAL A 32 5.06 -20.37 -13.32
N LEU A 33 5.50 -20.76 -12.13
CA LEU A 33 5.98 -19.85 -11.08
C LEU A 33 7.51 -19.82 -11.09
N THR A 34 8.09 -18.64 -11.28
CA THR A 34 9.54 -18.42 -11.30
C THR A 34 9.96 -17.50 -10.16
N GLN A 35 10.93 -17.91 -9.36
CA GLN A 35 11.59 -17.01 -8.40
C GLN A 35 12.62 -16.18 -9.15
N ASN A 36 12.64 -14.87 -8.91
CA ASN A 36 13.66 -14.00 -9.47
C ASN A 36 15.03 -14.37 -8.90
N SER A 37 16.06 -14.42 -9.77
CA SER A 37 17.43 -14.85 -9.44
C SER A 37 18.23 -13.86 -8.58
N LEU A 38 17.71 -12.65 -8.34
CA LEU A 38 18.35 -11.71 -7.44
C LEU A 38 18.31 -12.25 -6.01
N GLN A 39 19.46 -12.23 -5.34
CA GLN A 39 19.61 -12.75 -3.96
C GLN A 39 18.95 -11.84 -2.89
N THR A 40 17.91 -11.10 -3.27
CA THR A 40 17.14 -10.31 -2.30
C THR A 40 16.07 -11.16 -1.66
N SER A 41 16.13 -11.30 -0.34
CA SER A 41 15.16 -12.11 0.40
C SER A 41 13.93 -11.31 0.85
N PHE A 42 14.05 -9.98 0.91
CA PHE A 42 13.02 -9.13 1.51
C PHE A 42 12.53 -8.11 0.49
N VAL A 43 11.34 -8.35 -0.07
CA VAL A 43 10.63 -7.43 -0.96
C VAL A 43 9.31 -7.04 -0.31
N TRP A 44 9.11 -5.73 -0.09
CA TRP A 44 7.95 -5.19 0.63
C TRP A 44 6.82 -4.80 -0.29
N ASP A 45 7.15 -4.19 -1.41
CA ASP A 45 6.16 -3.68 -2.36
C ASP A 45 6.64 -3.87 -3.79
N VAL A 46 5.69 -3.89 -4.72
CA VAL A 46 5.92 -4.00 -6.16
C VAL A 46 4.87 -3.17 -6.89
N CYS A 47 5.27 -2.44 -7.93
CA CYS A 47 4.37 -1.71 -8.80
C CYS A 47 4.82 -1.79 -10.26
N GLU A 48 3.89 -1.60 -11.17
CA GLU A 48 4.13 -1.40 -12.61
C GLU A 48 3.97 0.09 -12.92
N ASN A 49 4.83 0.62 -13.78
CA ASN A 49 4.66 1.97 -14.29
C ASN A 49 3.98 2.00 -15.67
N ASN A 50 3.65 3.19 -16.14
CA ASN A 50 2.98 3.38 -17.44
C ASN A 50 3.84 2.94 -18.65
N SER A 51 5.14 2.69 -18.46
CA SER A 51 6.04 2.18 -19.51
C SER A 51 6.12 0.64 -19.52
N GLY A 52 5.39 -0.05 -18.63
CA GLY A 52 5.43 -1.50 -18.47
C GLY A 52 6.63 -2.01 -17.66
N HIS A 53 7.45 -1.13 -17.09
CA HIS A 53 8.53 -1.53 -16.20
C HIS A 53 7.97 -1.86 -14.80
N ILE A 54 8.52 -2.90 -14.22
CA ILE A 54 8.15 -3.34 -12.87
C ILE A 54 9.21 -2.88 -11.88
N TYR A 55 8.76 -2.20 -10.85
CA TYR A 55 9.61 -1.75 -9.76
C TYR A 55 9.30 -2.52 -8.49
N ALA A 56 10.34 -2.99 -7.79
CA ALA A 56 10.20 -3.74 -6.54
C ALA A 56 11.13 -3.18 -5.47
N SER A 57 10.63 -3.11 -4.25
CA SER A 57 11.42 -2.65 -3.11
C SER A 57 12.30 -3.78 -2.55
N SER A 58 13.60 -3.54 -2.41
CA SER A 58 14.54 -4.47 -1.76
C SER A 58 15.15 -3.85 -0.51
N LEU A 59 15.23 -4.62 0.56
CA LEU A 59 15.90 -4.16 1.78
C LEU A 59 17.40 -3.95 1.58
N GLN A 60 18.01 -4.71 0.68
CA GLN A 60 19.47 -4.75 0.52
C GLN A 60 19.96 -3.90 -0.66
N GLU A 61 19.17 -3.81 -1.72
CA GLU A 61 19.58 -3.22 -2.98
C GLU A 61 18.83 -1.93 -3.35
N GLY A 62 17.89 -1.51 -2.49
CA GLY A 62 17.08 -0.33 -2.74
C GLY A 62 15.91 -0.62 -3.68
N LEU A 63 15.72 0.20 -4.70
CA LEU A 63 14.66 0.03 -5.69
C LEU A 63 15.19 -0.76 -6.88
N LEU A 64 14.55 -1.89 -7.19
CA LEU A 64 14.87 -2.77 -8.32
C LEU A 64 13.94 -2.46 -9.49
N CYS A 65 14.48 -2.53 -10.72
CA CYS A 65 13.72 -2.34 -11.94
C CYS A 65 13.85 -3.57 -12.85
N PHE A 66 12.71 -4.01 -13.41
CA PHE A 66 12.60 -5.14 -14.34
C PHE A 66 11.82 -4.71 -15.59
N ASP A 67 12.04 -5.40 -16.69
CA ASP A 67 11.16 -5.28 -17.85
C ASP A 67 9.84 -6.06 -17.66
N GLU A 68 8.92 -5.89 -18.60
CA GLU A 68 7.61 -6.54 -18.63
C GLU A 68 7.65 -8.09 -18.61
N ASN A 69 8.79 -8.69 -18.96
CA ASN A 69 9.00 -10.14 -19.01
C ASN A 69 9.71 -10.68 -17.75
N GLY A 70 10.04 -9.83 -16.80
CA GLY A 70 10.71 -10.22 -15.55
C GLY A 70 12.23 -10.24 -15.60
N LYS A 71 12.84 -9.72 -16.68
CA LYS A 71 14.28 -9.57 -16.76
C LYS A 71 14.71 -8.37 -15.93
N PHE A 72 15.68 -8.57 -15.04
CA PHE A 72 16.30 -7.49 -14.28
C PHE A 72 16.99 -6.50 -15.21
N LEU A 73 16.75 -5.22 -15.03
CA LEU A 73 17.36 -4.13 -15.78
C LEU A 73 18.42 -3.43 -14.95
N GLN A 74 18.06 -2.91 -13.77
CA GLN A 74 18.99 -2.19 -12.91
C GLN A 74 18.45 -2.04 -11.48
N SER A 75 19.32 -1.61 -10.55
CA SER A 75 18.96 -1.20 -9.21
C SER A 75 19.30 0.27 -8.97
N TYR A 76 18.54 0.89 -8.09
CA TYR A 76 18.76 2.24 -7.60
C TYR A 76 19.04 2.15 -6.10
N PRO A 77 20.32 2.08 -5.70
CA PRO A 77 20.69 2.00 -4.30
C PRO A 77 20.35 3.32 -3.59
N LEU A 78 19.75 3.22 -2.42
CA LEU A 78 19.51 4.39 -1.59
C LEU A 78 20.83 4.79 -0.92
N LEU A 79 21.42 5.89 -1.36
CA LEU A 79 22.57 6.48 -0.72
C LEU A 79 22.10 7.12 0.58
N SER A 80 22.24 6.40 1.68
CA SER A 80 21.70 6.86 2.95
C SER A 80 22.65 7.73 3.73
N ALA A 81 22.05 8.65 4.45
CA ALA A 81 22.66 9.29 5.59
C ALA A 81 22.70 8.31 6.79
N GLY A 82 23.81 7.55 6.95
CA GLY A 82 24.09 6.76 8.14
C GLY A 82 23.96 5.24 7.96
N ASN A 83 24.63 4.50 8.85
CA ASN A 83 24.76 3.03 8.81
C ASN A 83 23.54 2.27 9.40
N ASN A 84 22.35 2.87 9.45
CA ASN A 84 21.18 2.20 9.98
C ASN A 84 20.43 1.46 8.86
N PRO A 85 20.31 0.12 8.89
CA PRO A 85 19.59 -0.66 7.89
C PRO A 85 18.12 -0.25 7.72
N ASP A 86 17.47 0.25 8.77
CA ASP A 86 16.07 0.72 8.70
C ASP A 86 15.88 1.93 7.79
N ASN A 87 16.96 2.69 7.52
CA ASN A 87 16.92 3.84 6.61
C ASN A 87 16.84 3.44 5.14
N TYR A 88 17.05 2.17 4.80
CA TYR A 88 17.00 1.66 3.43
C TYR A 88 15.69 0.97 3.08
N ARG A 89 14.84 0.69 4.07
CA ARG A 89 13.60 -0.03 3.83
C ARG A 89 12.59 0.83 3.10
N ILE A 90 12.33 0.47 1.84
CA ILE A 90 11.22 1.02 1.06
C ILE A 90 9.95 0.30 1.48
N ASN A 91 8.96 1.03 2.01
CA ASN A 91 7.73 0.47 2.53
C ASN A 91 6.59 0.46 1.51
N CYS A 92 6.61 1.39 0.55
CA CYS A 92 5.55 1.56 -0.44
C CYS A 92 6.09 2.16 -1.72
N LEU A 93 5.50 1.78 -2.84
CA LEU A 93 5.79 2.27 -4.19
C LEU A 93 4.51 2.80 -4.82
N LEU A 94 4.64 3.86 -5.62
CA LEU A 94 3.54 4.41 -6.41
C LEU A 94 4.07 4.97 -7.73
N ASP A 95 3.45 4.56 -8.86
CA ASP A 95 3.66 5.20 -10.15
C ASP A 95 2.81 6.47 -10.25
N ILE A 96 3.45 7.56 -10.66
CA ILE A 96 2.77 8.80 -11.08
C ILE A 96 3.42 9.28 -12.39
N ARG A 97 2.73 9.11 -13.50
CA ARG A 97 3.20 9.53 -14.84
C ARG A 97 4.56 8.96 -15.22
N SER A 98 4.79 7.68 -14.90
CA SER A 98 6.03 6.93 -15.05
C SER A 98 7.15 7.25 -14.05
N ASP A 99 7.05 8.31 -13.27
CA ASP A 99 7.96 8.56 -12.15
C ASP A 99 7.57 7.71 -10.94
N ILE A 100 8.55 7.06 -10.32
CA ILE A 100 8.30 6.18 -9.17
C ILE A 100 8.51 6.92 -7.86
N TRP A 101 7.40 7.11 -7.15
CA TRP A 101 7.40 7.70 -5.82
C TRP A 101 7.44 6.60 -4.76
N PHE A 102 8.24 6.79 -3.71
CA PHE A 102 8.32 5.79 -2.64
C PHE A 102 8.75 6.37 -1.30
N GLY A 103 8.22 5.75 -0.24
CA GLY A 103 8.62 6.04 1.13
C GLY A 103 9.72 5.10 1.58
N ALA A 104 10.84 5.64 2.09
CA ALA A 104 11.93 4.85 2.61
C ALA A 104 12.43 5.36 3.96
N GLY A 105 12.80 4.45 4.85
CA GLY A 105 13.27 4.80 6.19
C GLY A 105 12.24 5.61 6.99
N SER A 106 12.73 6.55 7.78
CA SER A 106 11.89 7.47 8.55
C SER A 106 11.91 8.85 7.92
N ASN A 107 10.72 9.42 7.66
CA ASN A 107 10.50 10.79 7.16
C ASN A 107 11.10 11.09 5.77
N LEU A 108 11.37 10.06 4.94
CA LEU A 108 11.97 10.24 3.62
C LEU A 108 11.01 9.82 2.51
N LEU A 109 10.67 10.76 1.65
CA LEU A 109 9.94 10.54 0.41
C LEU A 109 10.92 10.69 -0.75
N TYR A 110 10.94 9.71 -1.65
CA TYR A 110 11.78 9.71 -2.84
C TYR A 110 10.95 9.75 -4.11
N CYS A 111 11.54 10.33 -5.15
CA CYS A 111 11.02 10.29 -6.50
C CYS A 111 12.14 9.86 -7.45
N LEU A 112 11.97 8.75 -8.13
CA LEU A 112 12.81 8.37 -9.26
C LEU A 112 12.16 8.88 -10.54
N ASN A 113 12.83 9.81 -11.21
CA ASN A 113 12.44 10.21 -12.55
C ASN A 113 12.91 9.13 -13.54
N GLU A 114 11.98 8.38 -14.12
CA GLU A 114 12.31 7.25 -15.00
C GLU A 114 13.12 7.68 -16.23
N ARG A 115 12.78 8.83 -16.82
CA ARG A 115 13.42 9.29 -18.04
C ARG A 115 14.88 9.68 -17.86
N THR A 116 15.23 10.27 -16.72
CA THR A 116 16.58 10.78 -16.44
C THR A 116 17.41 9.85 -15.56
N GLY A 117 16.75 8.93 -14.84
CA GLY A 117 17.35 8.09 -13.81
C GLY A 117 17.71 8.86 -12.53
N ASN A 118 17.32 10.13 -12.41
CA ASN A 118 17.60 10.93 -11.24
C ASN A 118 16.70 10.54 -10.07
N LEU A 119 17.32 10.45 -8.90
CA LEU A 119 16.64 10.14 -7.64
C LEU A 119 16.63 11.37 -6.73
N ASP A 120 15.46 11.98 -6.58
CA ASP A 120 15.24 13.10 -5.68
C ASP A 120 14.77 12.60 -4.30
N CYS A 121 15.20 13.29 -3.23
CA CYS A 121 14.82 12.97 -1.85
C CYS A 121 14.23 14.19 -1.14
N TYR A 122 13.05 14.01 -0.57
CA TYR A 122 12.33 15.03 0.20
C TYR A 122 12.28 14.62 1.67
N ASN A 123 13.03 15.34 2.51
CA ASN A 123 13.17 15.04 3.93
C ASN A 123 12.16 15.85 4.76
N ALA A 124 11.32 15.14 5.48
CA ALA A 124 10.30 15.69 6.35
C ALA A 124 10.60 15.47 7.86
N SER A 125 11.85 15.37 8.24
CA SER A 125 12.25 15.11 9.64
C SER A 125 11.68 16.12 10.64
N HIS A 126 11.43 17.36 10.21
CA HIS A 126 10.81 18.41 11.04
C HIS A 126 9.34 18.13 11.37
N LEU A 127 8.66 17.25 10.64
CA LEU A 127 7.26 16.86 10.87
C LEU A 127 7.13 15.59 11.72
N ASN A 128 8.23 14.86 11.91
CA ASN A 128 8.32 13.67 12.74
C ASN A 128 7.20 12.63 12.46
N PHE A 129 6.96 12.31 11.18
CA PHE A 129 5.90 11.35 10.84
C PHE A 129 6.32 9.87 10.88
N GLY A 130 7.56 9.57 11.22
CA GLY A 130 8.04 8.19 11.26
C GLY A 130 8.19 7.59 9.87
N ALA A 131 7.82 6.33 9.71
CA ALA A 131 7.88 5.70 8.41
C ALA A 131 6.69 6.11 7.53
N ILE A 132 6.95 6.36 6.24
CA ILE A 132 5.90 6.45 5.21
C ILE A 132 5.46 5.02 4.91
N ARG A 133 4.17 4.73 5.08
CA ARG A 133 3.58 3.40 4.94
C ARG A 133 2.88 3.17 3.63
N CYS A 134 2.24 4.20 3.12
CA CYS A 134 1.50 4.14 1.87
C CYS A 134 1.45 5.51 1.19
N LEU A 135 1.31 5.48 -0.13
CA LEU A 135 1.18 6.64 -0.99
C LEU A 135 -0.06 6.48 -1.85
N LEU A 136 -0.75 7.59 -2.14
CA LEU A 136 -1.88 7.60 -3.04
C LEU A 136 -1.89 8.91 -3.84
N ASN A 137 -2.05 8.84 -5.14
CA ASN A 137 -2.24 10.02 -5.98
C ASN A 137 -3.56 10.72 -5.60
N TYR A 138 -3.49 11.93 -5.01
CA TYR A 138 -4.67 12.68 -4.57
C TYR A 138 -5.27 13.52 -5.70
N SER A 139 -4.44 14.26 -6.40
CA SER A 139 -4.80 15.09 -7.53
C SER A 139 -3.66 15.13 -8.56
N GLU A 140 -3.79 15.90 -9.60
CA GLU A 140 -2.69 16.11 -10.57
C GLU A 140 -1.45 16.74 -9.95
N THR A 141 -1.60 17.48 -8.86
CA THR A 141 -0.55 18.26 -8.21
C THR A 141 -0.24 17.81 -6.78
N GLU A 142 -0.97 16.84 -6.23
CA GLU A 142 -0.85 16.48 -4.84
C GLU A 142 -0.82 14.97 -4.62
N LEU A 143 0.02 14.54 -3.70
CA LEU A 143 0.20 13.16 -3.26
C LEU A 143 -0.25 13.01 -1.81
N LEU A 144 -1.11 12.04 -1.50
CA LEU A 144 -1.39 11.63 -0.13
C LEU A 144 -0.26 10.75 0.40
N VAL A 145 0.21 11.08 1.59
CA VAL A 145 1.31 10.40 2.29
C VAL A 145 0.79 9.89 3.63
N GLY A 146 0.53 8.60 3.71
CA GLY A 146 0.14 7.92 4.95
C GLY A 146 1.37 7.47 5.73
N THR A 147 1.42 7.85 7.02
CA THR A 147 2.61 7.67 7.86
C THR A 147 2.30 6.98 9.18
N ASP A 148 3.32 6.70 9.99
CA ASP A 148 3.13 6.20 11.38
C ASP A 148 2.46 7.25 12.28
N ASN A 149 2.50 8.54 11.91
CA ASN A 149 2.03 9.64 12.76
C ASN A 149 1.24 10.69 11.97
N GLY A 150 0.26 10.24 11.21
CA GLY A 150 -0.70 11.11 10.54
C GLY A 150 -0.77 10.94 9.03
N LEU A 151 -1.67 11.71 8.44
CA LEU A 151 -1.93 11.81 7.02
C LEU A 151 -1.52 13.18 6.50
N TYR A 152 -0.72 13.18 5.46
CA TYR A 152 -0.16 14.41 4.88
C TYR A 152 -0.48 14.52 3.39
N LEU A 153 -0.58 15.75 2.91
CA LEU A 153 -0.48 16.08 1.48
C LEU A 153 0.94 16.52 1.17
N PHE A 154 1.48 16.04 0.09
CA PHE A 154 2.72 16.53 -0.50
C PHE A 154 2.39 17.20 -1.81
N ASP A 155 2.73 18.49 -1.92
CA ASP A 155 2.58 19.27 -3.15
C ASP A 155 3.70 18.92 -4.13
N LEU A 156 3.34 18.46 -5.33
CA LEU A 156 4.30 18.03 -6.35
C LEU A 156 5.02 19.22 -7.03
N HIS A 157 4.51 20.44 -6.91
CA HIS A 157 5.14 21.64 -7.44
C HIS A 157 6.05 22.31 -6.39
N ASP A 158 5.47 22.62 -5.23
CA ASP A 158 6.16 23.38 -4.17
C ASP A 158 7.05 22.49 -3.30
N LYS A 159 6.95 21.15 -3.47
CA LYS A 159 7.75 20.14 -2.77
C LYS A 159 7.67 20.25 -1.25
N ASN A 160 6.51 20.61 -0.74
CA ASN A 160 6.25 20.73 0.69
C ASN A 160 5.15 19.78 1.18
N PHE A 161 5.20 19.48 2.48
CA PHE A 161 4.22 18.65 3.16
C PHE A 161 3.27 19.51 3.99
N SER A 162 1.99 19.17 3.96
CA SER A 162 0.97 19.74 4.86
C SER A 162 0.17 18.63 5.53
N ARG A 163 -0.02 18.72 6.86
CA ARG A 163 -0.83 17.74 7.59
C ARG A 163 -2.30 18.01 7.34
N ILE A 164 -3.09 16.97 7.06
CA ILE A 164 -4.53 17.09 6.78
C ILE A 164 -5.42 16.44 7.83
N ASP A 165 -4.90 15.53 8.65
CA ASP A 165 -5.62 15.02 9.82
C ASP A 165 -5.48 15.99 11.01
N ASN A 166 -6.51 16.01 11.86
CA ASN A 166 -6.49 16.80 13.09
C ASN A 166 -6.76 15.86 14.28
N PRO A 167 -5.72 15.50 15.06
CA PRO A 167 -5.89 14.58 16.19
C PRO A 167 -6.84 15.09 17.30
N SER A 168 -7.11 16.39 17.32
CA SER A 168 -8.04 16.99 18.27
C SER A 168 -9.50 17.05 17.81
N ASP A 169 -9.77 16.72 16.53
CA ASP A 169 -11.14 16.64 16.00
C ASP A 169 -11.62 15.16 16.00
N PRO A 170 -12.63 14.81 16.79
CA PRO A 170 -13.17 13.44 16.82
C PRO A 170 -13.79 12.98 15.49
N ARG A 171 -13.97 13.90 14.52
CA ARG A 171 -14.44 13.58 13.16
C ARG A 171 -13.29 13.40 12.18
N SER A 172 -12.05 13.52 12.63
CA SER A 172 -10.85 13.24 11.86
C SER A 172 -10.54 11.73 11.86
N LEU A 173 -9.30 11.36 11.53
CA LEU A 173 -8.89 9.96 11.53
C LEU A 173 -9.01 9.32 12.91
N SER A 174 -9.49 8.08 12.93
CA SER A 174 -9.66 7.28 14.15
C SER A 174 -8.36 6.88 14.84
N ASP A 175 -7.23 6.91 14.10
CA ASP A 175 -5.88 6.65 14.58
C ASP A 175 -4.88 7.30 13.63
N GLN A 176 -3.73 7.70 14.15
CA GLN A 176 -2.70 8.42 13.38
C GLN A 176 -1.79 7.51 12.56
N SER A 177 -1.69 6.22 12.91
CA SER A 177 -0.85 5.26 12.20
C SER A 177 -1.60 4.71 10.98
N ILE A 178 -1.21 5.17 9.78
CA ILE A 178 -1.85 4.82 8.52
C ILE A 178 -1.18 3.58 7.94
N ASN A 179 -1.96 2.54 7.63
CA ASN A 179 -1.43 1.29 7.05
C ASN A 179 -1.58 1.22 5.53
N ALA A 180 -2.73 1.66 5.01
CA ALA A 180 -3.00 1.63 3.57
C ALA A 180 -4.05 2.67 3.19
N MET A 181 -4.05 3.04 1.92
CA MET A 181 -5.04 3.93 1.32
C MET A 181 -5.45 3.41 -0.05
N MET A 182 -6.69 3.65 -0.45
CA MET A 182 -7.15 3.43 -1.82
C MET A 182 -8.19 4.47 -2.21
N ARG A 183 -8.32 4.67 -3.51
CA ARG A 183 -9.41 5.44 -4.12
C ARG A 183 -10.43 4.47 -4.69
N ASP A 184 -11.70 4.67 -4.39
CA ASP A 184 -12.79 3.90 -5.00
C ASP A 184 -13.18 4.47 -6.39
N ALA A 185 -14.11 3.78 -7.06
CA ALA A 185 -14.60 4.16 -8.38
C ALA A 185 -15.34 5.51 -8.40
N GLU A 186 -15.90 5.94 -7.27
CA GLU A 186 -16.60 7.21 -7.12
C GLU A 186 -15.63 8.37 -6.80
N GLY A 187 -14.38 8.04 -6.53
CA GLY A 187 -13.31 8.98 -6.20
C GLY A 187 -13.20 9.31 -4.72
N GLY A 188 -13.92 8.59 -3.86
CA GLY A 188 -13.72 8.60 -2.41
C GLY A 188 -12.40 7.95 -2.01
N ILE A 189 -11.88 8.26 -0.84
CA ILE A 189 -10.62 7.72 -0.36
C ILE A 189 -10.83 6.95 0.94
N TRP A 190 -10.46 5.69 0.91
CA TRP A 190 -10.43 4.80 2.05
C TRP A 190 -9.07 4.88 2.71
N VAL A 191 -9.05 5.08 4.02
CA VAL A 191 -7.83 5.16 4.82
C VAL A 191 -7.90 4.14 5.94
N LEU A 192 -6.98 3.19 5.92
CA LEU A 192 -6.88 2.12 6.89
C LEU A 192 -5.84 2.48 7.94
N THR A 193 -6.24 2.43 9.19
CA THR A 193 -5.36 2.74 10.32
C THR A 193 -4.98 1.49 11.10
N ASN A 194 -3.93 1.57 11.88
CA ASN A 194 -3.36 0.40 12.57
C ASN A 194 -4.30 -0.16 13.65
N LEU A 195 -4.91 0.70 14.46
CA LEU A 195 -5.75 0.29 15.59
C LEU A 195 -7.16 0.91 15.55
N GLY A 196 -7.40 1.90 14.68
CA GLY A 196 -8.63 2.67 14.62
C GLY A 196 -9.67 2.15 13.61
N GLY A 197 -9.33 1.14 12.80
CA GLY A 197 -10.22 0.59 11.78
C GLY A 197 -10.13 1.34 10.44
N VAL A 198 -11.27 1.52 9.77
CA VAL A 198 -11.38 2.09 8.42
C VAL A 198 -11.99 3.48 8.48
N ASN A 199 -11.40 4.43 7.75
CA ASN A 199 -11.91 5.78 7.60
C ASN A 199 -12.20 6.04 6.12
N TYR A 200 -13.21 6.83 5.83
CA TYR A 200 -13.62 7.19 4.48
C TYR A 200 -13.70 8.69 4.31
N LEU A 201 -12.96 9.20 3.32
CA LEU A 201 -13.02 10.59 2.90
C LEU A 201 -13.90 10.70 1.65
N ALA A 202 -15.14 11.11 1.85
CA ALA A 202 -16.08 11.31 0.75
C ALA A 202 -15.66 12.47 -0.16
N LYS A 203 -15.85 12.30 -1.47
CA LYS A 203 -15.69 13.40 -2.43
C LYS A 203 -17.03 14.19 -2.48
N PRO A 204 -17.08 15.52 -2.40
CA PRO A 204 -16.04 16.57 -2.35
C PRO A 204 -15.80 17.17 -0.94
N THR A 205 -16.30 16.53 0.13
CA THR A 205 -16.51 17.20 1.44
C THR A 205 -15.26 17.30 2.31
N LYS A 206 -14.15 16.68 1.97
CA LYS A 206 -12.94 16.60 2.81
C LYS A 206 -13.26 16.14 4.26
N ARG A 207 -14.24 15.25 4.45
CA ARG A 207 -14.61 14.65 5.73
C ARG A 207 -14.37 13.16 5.65
N PHE A 208 -13.86 12.58 6.74
CA PHE A 208 -13.71 11.14 6.90
C PHE A 208 -14.97 10.56 7.56
N ASP A 209 -15.47 9.45 7.03
CA ASP A 209 -16.47 8.63 7.71
C ASP A 209 -15.76 7.46 8.38
N TYR A 210 -16.06 7.25 9.66
CA TYR A 210 -15.44 6.19 10.45
C TYR A 210 -16.35 4.97 10.52
N TYR A 211 -15.80 3.82 10.14
CA TYR A 211 -16.46 2.53 10.26
C TYR A 211 -15.75 1.71 11.35
N PRO A 212 -16.35 1.55 12.53
CA PRO A 212 -15.73 0.86 13.66
C PRO A 212 -15.52 -0.63 13.36
N PRO A 213 -14.58 -1.29 14.09
CA PRO A 213 -14.39 -2.73 14.00
C PRO A 213 -15.70 -3.49 14.27
N VAL A 214 -15.95 -4.54 13.48
CA VAL A 214 -17.17 -5.38 13.62
C VAL A 214 -16.91 -6.44 14.67
N TYR A 215 -17.78 -6.52 15.68
CA TYR A 215 -17.74 -7.57 16.70
C TYR A 215 -18.67 -8.71 16.29
N ARG A 216 -18.16 -9.95 16.34
CA ARG A 216 -18.97 -11.16 16.22
C ARG A 216 -19.44 -11.62 17.59
N ASP A 217 -20.53 -12.40 17.63
CA ASP A 217 -20.95 -13.12 18.82
C ASP A 217 -19.79 -13.98 19.35
N GLY A 218 -19.37 -13.75 20.60
CA GLY A 218 -18.17 -14.35 21.21
C GLY A 218 -16.98 -13.39 21.41
N GLY A 219 -17.11 -12.10 21.11
CA GLY A 219 -16.17 -11.05 21.49
C GLY A 219 -14.92 -10.92 20.58
N VAL A 220 -14.88 -11.60 19.45
CA VAL A 220 -13.79 -11.46 18.47
C VAL A 220 -14.10 -10.33 17.50
N ALA A 221 -13.38 -9.21 17.63
CA ALA A 221 -13.47 -8.10 16.69
C ALA A 221 -12.81 -8.47 15.36
N ALA A 222 -13.58 -8.59 14.29
CA ALA A 222 -13.03 -8.53 12.94
C ALA A 222 -12.79 -7.06 12.57
N GLY A 223 -11.63 -6.75 11.99
CA GLY A 223 -11.33 -5.39 11.54
C GLY A 223 -10.59 -4.49 12.52
N LYS A 224 -10.13 -4.99 13.67
CA LYS A 224 -9.38 -4.20 14.64
C LYS A 224 -7.98 -3.81 14.13
N VAL A 225 -7.33 -4.70 13.40
CA VAL A 225 -6.07 -4.41 12.70
C VAL A 225 -6.31 -4.69 11.22
N VAL A 226 -6.41 -3.63 10.42
CA VAL A 226 -6.78 -3.69 9.02
C VAL A 226 -5.52 -3.79 8.16
N GLY A 227 -5.59 -4.60 7.11
CA GLY A 227 -4.51 -4.84 6.16
C GLY A 227 -4.91 -4.47 4.74
N PRO A 228 -4.83 -5.41 3.78
CA PRO A 228 -5.13 -5.15 2.39
C PRO A 228 -6.64 -5.00 2.15
N PHE A 229 -7.00 -4.32 1.07
CA PHE A 229 -8.35 -4.27 0.55
C PHE A 229 -8.35 -4.29 -0.98
N CYS A 230 -9.48 -4.66 -1.56
CA CYS A 230 -9.73 -4.55 -2.99
C CYS A 230 -11.20 -4.28 -3.27
N GLU A 231 -11.47 -3.55 -4.34
CA GLU A 231 -12.80 -3.24 -4.84
C GLU A 231 -13.25 -4.35 -5.79
N ASN A 232 -14.51 -4.79 -5.70
CA ASN A 232 -15.10 -5.73 -6.65
C ASN A 232 -15.72 -4.99 -7.85
N ALA A 233 -16.20 -5.75 -8.84
CA ALA A 233 -16.81 -5.18 -10.04
C ALA A 233 -18.12 -4.39 -9.77
N ALA A 234 -18.75 -4.58 -8.62
CA ALA A 234 -19.94 -3.85 -8.19
C ALA A 234 -19.60 -2.56 -7.41
N GLY A 235 -18.32 -2.31 -7.11
CA GLY A 235 -17.86 -1.18 -6.33
C GLY A 235 -17.80 -1.42 -4.81
N ASP A 236 -18.13 -2.63 -4.34
CA ASP A 236 -18.01 -2.97 -2.93
C ASP A 236 -16.56 -3.31 -2.56
N ILE A 237 -16.22 -3.18 -1.28
CA ILE A 237 -14.85 -3.30 -0.81
C ILE A 237 -14.64 -4.54 0.05
N TRP A 238 -13.68 -5.36 -0.33
CA TRP A 238 -13.15 -6.43 0.49
C TRP A 238 -11.99 -5.92 1.36
N VAL A 239 -12.06 -6.19 2.66
CA VAL A 239 -11.10 -5.69 3.65
C VAL A 239 -10.48 -6.87 4.40
N GLY A 240 -9.20 -7.13 4.18
CA GLY A 240 -8.44 -8.12 4.92
C GLY A 240 -8.02 -7.57 6.29
N THR A 241 -8.12 -8.40 7.34
CA THR A 241 -7.73 -8.02 8.69
C THR A 241 -6.89 -9.12 9.34
N ARG A 242 -6.28 -8.85 10.48
CA ARG A 242 -5.57 -9.89 11.26
C ARG A 242 -6.50 -10.96 11.86
N ASP A 243 -7.79 -10.68 11.91
CA ASP A 243 -8.78 -11.56 12.51
C ASP A 243 -9.74 -12.18 11.47
N GLY A 244 -9.56 -11.89 10.17
CA GLY A 244 -10.36 -12.42 9.08
C GLY A 244 -10.65 -11.45 7.96
N LEU A 245 -11.66 -11.73 7.14
CA LEU A 245 -12.11 -10.94 6.00
C LEU A 245 -13.38 -10.18 6.38
N CYS A 246 -13.45 -8.90 5.98
CA CYS A 246 -14.65 -8.09 6.04
C CYS A 246 -15.10 -7.70 4.63
N PHE A 247 -16.37 -7.47 4.49
CA PHE A 247 -17.02 -6.97 3.28
C PHE A 247 -17.73 -5.66 3.60
N PHE A 248 -17.44 -4.64 2.82
CA PHE A 248 -18.12 -3.35 2.90
C PHE A 248 -19.02 -3.19 1.69
N ASP A 249 -20.31 -3.07 1.96
CA ASP A 249 -21.33 -2.80 0.97
C ASP A 249 -21.46 -1.28 0.82
N VAL A 250 -21.09 -0.77 -0.35
CA VAL A 250 -21.07 0.67 -0.66
C VAL A 250 -22.50 1.23 -0.70
N SER A 251 -23.49 0.45 -1.12
CA SER A 251 -24.88 0.92 -1.23
C SER A 251 -25.56 1.13 0.12
N THR A 252 -25.23 0.28 1.11
CA THR A 252 -25.80 0.35 2.45
C THR A 252 -24.90 1.03 3.47
N HIS A 253 -23.64 1.30 3.10
CA HIS A 253 -22.58 1.82 3.99
C HIS A 253 -22.33 0.91 5.21
N GLN A 254 -22.45 -0.41 5.05
CA GLN A 254 -22.28 -1.38 6.12
C GLN A 254 -21.01 -2.22 5.95
N LEU A 255 -20.20 -2.26 7.00
CA LEU A 255 -19.07 -3.17 7.13
C LEU A 255 -19.51 -4.45 7.85
N THR A 256 -19.36 -5.61 7.22
CA THR A 256 -19.73 -6.91 7.79
C THR A 256 -18.55 -7.87 7.79
N ALA A 257 -18.46 -8.75 8.81
CA ALA A 257 -17.46 -9.80 8.84
C ALA A 257 -17.85 -10.95 7.91
N TYR A 258 -16.95 -11.33 6.99
CA TYR A 258 -17.17 -12.42 6.05
C TYR A 258 -16.57 -13.74 6.57
N PRO A 259 -17.34 -14.84 6.64
CA PRO A 259 -16.82 -16.11 7.12
C PRO A 259 -15.87 -16.74 6.11
N ILE A 260 -14.64 -17.07 6.56
CA ILE A 260 -13.65 -17.81 5.77
C ILE A 260 -13.43 -19.17 6.42
N GLY A 261 -13.61 -20.25 5.66
CA GLY A 261 -13.34 -21.63 6.14
C GLY A 261 -14.33 -22.12 7.20
N GLY A 262 -14.47 -23.40 7.38
CA GLY A 262 -15.54 -24.07 8.11
C GLY A 262 -15.48 -24.02 9.67
N GLY A 263 -15.09 -22.91 10.30
CA GLY A 263 -15.09 -22.79 11.76
C GLY A 263 -15.14 -21.36 12.26
N VAL A 264 -16.00 -21.10 13.24
CA VAL A 264 -16.29 -19.77 13.79
C VAL A 264 -15.12 -19.21 14.61
N ASP A 265 -14.16 -20.04 15.02
CA ASP A 265 -13.09 -19.70 15.98
C ASP A 265 -11.71 -19.52 15.32
N LYS A 266 -11.56 -19.72 14.02
CA LYS A 266 -10.25 -19.55 13.36
C LYS A 266 -10.04 -18.10 12.94
N LYS A 267 -8.98 -17.50 13.50
CA LYS A 267 -8.46 -16.21 13.06
C LYS A 267 -7.54 -16.43 11.87
N TYR A 268 -7.79 -15.66 10.81
CA TYR A 268 -6.97 -15.66 9.60
C TYR A 268 -6.36 -14.28 9.43
N ASP A 269 -5.04 -14.19 9.47
CA ASP A 269 -4.31 -12.96 9.18
C ASP A 269 -4.22 -12.76 7.67
N ILE A 270 -5.08 -11.90 7.13
CA ILE A 270 -5.15 -11.62 5.70
C ILE A 270 -4.11 -10.56 5.35
N ARG A 271 -3.12 -10.91 4.57
CA ARG A 271 -1.99 -10.05 4.22
C ARG A 271 -2.00 -9.54 2.78
N SER A 272 -2.82 -10.13 1.93
CA SER A 272 -3.00 -9.68 0.54
C SER A 272 -4.37 -10.08 0.03
N LEU A 273 -4.97 -9.24 -0.82
CA LEU A 273 -6.19 -9.50 -1.57
C LEU A 273 -5.93 -9.16 -3.03
N LEU A 274 -6.46 -9.98 -3.90
CA LEU A 274 -6.44 -9.76 -5.35
C LEU A 274 -7.82 -10.12 -5.90
N LEU A 275 -8.39 -9.24 -6.71
CA LEU A 275 -9.59 -9.53 -7.49
C LEU A 275 -9.17 -10.21 -8.80
N ASP A 276 -9.62 -11.45 -9.00
CA ASP A 276 -9.52 -12.15 -10.29
C ASP A 276 -10.75 -11.79 -11.11
N GLY A 277 -10.60 -10.89 -12.06
CA GLY A 277 -11.64 -10.08 -12.74
C GLY A 277 -12.83 -10.77 -13.38
N GLU A 278 -13.08 -12.10 -13.18
CA GLU A 278 -14.20 -12.83 -13.78
C GLU A 278 -14.73 -14.03 -12.96
N ARG A 279 -14.56 -14.08 -11.64
CA ARG A 279 -15.19 -15.16 -10.84
C ARG A 279 -15.85 -14.65 -9.60
#